data_58f90aac019fbbbb48b7a8ea8ed6d3ae
#
_entry.id   58f90aac019fbbbb48b7a8ea8ed6d3ae
#
_cell.length_a   1.000
_cell.length_b   1.000
_cell.length_c   1.000
_cell.angle_alpha   90.00
_cell.angle_beta   90.00
_cell.angle_gamma   90.00
#
_symmetry.space_group_name_H-M   'P 1'
#
loop_
_entity.id
_entity.type
_entity.pdbx_description
1 polymer ?
#
loop_
_entity_poly.entity_id
_entity_poly.type
_entity_poly.pdbx_seq_one_letter_code
_entity_poly.pdbx_strand_id
1 'polypeptide(L)'
;MNVFGIVWRSRVLLVTVCLFMLLPGCGHQSSSKTSSETAQVFYFREQQDSGTEPYVSRMIVTPDFLRVDEGKASDDFLLYDRKKNSVISVTHGSKSYYRFDRMGKRPDPSGRPAMKTVDNSAGDMPAVAGIKPVYKTYYANDARCRDVVSLPGFKADAVAAMRGFLSVMADQHRATLANTPKQMRGSCMLANFIYAPVAFLDEGFPLKEWDYRGYRRTLVDFREEPVDPALFVIPESYERLTLPTESVTRGKESQ
;
A
#
# COMPACT_ATOMS: atom_id res chain seq x y z
N MET A 1 51.21 21.87 -54.61
CA MET A 1 52.54 21.50 -55.16
C MET A 1 52.69 20.02 -54.90
N ASN A 2 52.57 19.28 -56.00
CA ASN A 2 53.39 18.18 -56.45
C ASN A 2 53.51 16.95 -55.55
N VAL A 3 53.35 15.78 -55.95
CA VAL A 3 53.10 15.04 -57.23
C VAL A 3 53.59 13.63 -56.97
N PHE A 4 52.85 12.64 -57.52
CA PHE A 4 53.28 11.34 -58.05
C PHE A 4 53.99 10.31 -57.17
N GLY A 5 53.50 9.10 -57.22
CA GLY A 5 54.15 7.95 -57.72
C GLY A 5 53.45 6.62 -57.56
N ILE A 6 52.91 6.16 -58.70
CA ILE A 6 52.44 4.82 -59.03
C ILE A 6 53.59 3.86 -59.10
N VAL A 7 53.43 2.55 -58.75
CA VAL A 7 53.87 1.34 -59.50
C VAL A 7 53.42 0.09 -58.72
N TRP A 8 52.54 -0.63 -59.17
CA TRP A 8 52.27 -1.84 -59.91
C TRP A 8 53.30 -2.94 -59.74
N ARG A 9 52.91 -4.10 -59.22
CA ARG A 9 53.19 -5.44 -59.78
C ARG A 9 52.60 -6.57 -58.93
N SER A 10 51.59 -7.17 -59.54
CA SER A 10 51.32 -8.61 -59.74
C SER A 10 52.25 -9.65 -59.08
N ARG A 11 51.64 -10.63 -58.41
CA ARG A 11 51.61 -12.07 -58.84
C ARG A 11 51.12 -12.97 -57.65
N VAL A 12 50.11 -13.71 -57.93
CA VAL A 12 49.95 -15.19 -58.02
C VAL A 12 49.47 -15.87 -56.74
N LEU A 13 48.22 -16.31 -56.84
CA LEU A 13 47.57 -17.56 -56.42
C LEU A 13 48.24 -18.38 -55.30
N LEU A 14 47.47 -18.57 -54.24
CA LEU A 14 47.32 -19.89 -53.61
C LEU A 14 45.91 -19.98 -52.96
N VAL A 15 45.09 -20.82 -53.56
CA VAL A 15 43.77 -21.21 -53.14
C VAL A 15 43.92 -22.10 -51.92
N THR A 16 43.52 -21.62 -50.73
CA THR A 16 43.29 -22.50 -49.58
C THR A 16 41.84 -22.34 -49.16
N VAL A 17 41.07 -23.32 -49.56
CA VAL A 17 39.65 -23.48 -49.15
C VAL A 17 39.64 -23.86 -47.69
N CYS A 18 39.41 -22.88 -46.77
CA CYS A 18 39.00 -23.17 -45.42
C CYS A 18 37.48 -23.09 -45.36
N LEU A 19 36.87 -24.27 -45.37
CA LEU A 19 35.45 -24.50 -45.14
C LEU A 19 35.14 -24.20 -43.68
N PHE A 20 34.84 -22.94 -43.37
CA PHE A 20 34.29 -22.56 -42.05
C PHE A 20 32.81 -22.93 -42.03
N MET A 21 32.48 -24.01 -41.31
CA MET A 21 31.12 -24.33 -40.91
C MET A 21 30.57 -23.18 -40.07
N LEU A 22 29.73 -22.37 -40.67
CA LEU A 22 28.86 -21.44 -39.96
C LEU A 22 27.77 -22.26 -39.23
N LEU A 23 27.99 -22.56 -37.96
CA LEU A 23 26.91 -22.97 -37.05
C LEU A 23 26.07 -21.73 -36.75
N PRO A 24 24.76 -21.69 -37.11
CA PRO A 24 23.87 -20.70 -36.62
C PRO A 24 23.63 -21.00 -35.14
N GLY A 25 24.34 -20.32 -34.26
CA GLY A 25 23.99 -20.28 -32.84
C GLY A 25 22.64 -19.61 -32.70
N CYS A 26 21.54 -20.38 -32.60
CA CYS A 26 20.27 -19.91 -32.07
C CYS A 26 20.49 -19.52 -30.62
N GLY A 27 20.88 -18.27 -30.40
CA GLY A 27 20.77 -17.64 -29.12
C GLY A 27 19.28 -17.53 -28.80
N HIS A 28 18.75 -18.49 -28.01
CA HIS A 28 17.48 -18.31 -27.32
C HIS A 28 17.69 -17.15 -26.34
N GLN A 29 17.43 -15.93 -26.80
CA GLN A 29 17.07 -14.86 -25.88
C GLN A 29 15.73 -15.27 -25.25
N SER A 30 15.80 -15.93 -24.11
CA SER A 30 14.67 -16.02 -23.20
C SER A 30 14.35 -14.62 -22.75
N SER A 31 13.57 -13.91 -23.55
CA SER A 31 12.83 -12.75 -23.10
C SER A 31 11.87 -13.29 -22.04
N SER A 32 12.26 -13.19 -20.78
CA SER A 32 11.34 -13.37 -19.67
C SER A 32 10.26 -12.30 -19.85
N LYS A 33 9.16 -12.66 -20.49
CA LYS A 33 7.93 -11.88 -20.44
C LYS A 33 7.57 -11.81 -18.95
N THR A 34 7.99 -10.75 -18.27
CA THR A 34 7.41 -10.37 -17.00
C THR A 34 5.93 -10.18 -17.30
N SER A 35 5.12 -11.16 -16.94
CA SER A 35 3.68 -11.09 -17.15
C SER A 35 3.16 -9.96 -16.26
N SER A 36 2.88 -8.82 -16.86
CA SER A 36 2.21 -7.73 -16.15
C SER A 36 0.85 -8.22 -15.67
N GLU A 37 0.60 -8.13 -14.38
CA GLU A 37 -0.68 -8.44 -13.78
C GLU A 37 -1.57 -7.19 -13.86
N THR A 38 -2.82 -7.36 -14.30
CA THR A 38 -3.80 -6.26 -14.27
C THR A 38 -4.21 -6.00 -12.83
N ALA A 39 -3.99 -4.78 -12.36
CA ALA A 39 -4.33 -4.35 -11.01
C ALA A 39 -5.41 -3.27 -11.03
N GLN A 40 -6.11 -3.14 -9.91
CA GLN A 40 -6.97 -2.00 -9.62
C GLN A 40 -6.10 -0.92 -8.98
N VAL A 41 -6.00 0.24 -9.61
CA VAL A 41 -5.17 1.36 -9.15
C VAL A 41 -6.07 2.55 -8.82
N PHE A 42 -5.93 3.06 -7.60
CA PHE A 42 -6.72 4.17 -7.07
C PHE A 42 -5.80 5.30 -6.67
N TYR A 43 -6.17 6.52 -7.00
CA TYR A 43 -5.46 7.74 -6.59
C TYR A 43 -6.33 8.55 -5.65
N PHE A 44 -5.76 8.93 -4.51
CA PHE A 44 -6.45 9.73 -3.51
C PHE A 44 -5.72 11.03 -3.29
N ARG A 45 -6.49 12.10 -3.10
CA ARG A 45 -5.97 13.32 -2.47
C ARG A 45 -6.14 13.15 -0.97
N GLU A 46 -5.04 13.23 -0.25
CA GLU A 46 -5.01 13.10 1.20
C GLU A 46 -4.46 14.36 1.87
N GLN A 47 -4.95 14.64 3.07
CA GLN A 47 -4.47 15.68 3.95
C GLN A 47 -4.46 15.13 5.37
N GLN A 48 -3.32 15.16 6.05
CA GLN A 48 -3.15 14.52 7.37
C GLN A 48 -3.88 15.26 8.49
N ASP A 49 -3.88 16.59 8.42
CA ASP A 49 -4.61 17.48 9.30
C ASP A 49 -4.85 18.83 8.60
N SER A 50 -5.58 19.74 9.26
CA SER A 50 -5.93 21.03 8.66
C SER A 50 -4.74 21.97 8.38
N GLY A 51 -3.57 21.69 8.93
CA GLY A 51 -2.34 22.49 8.77
C GLY A 51 -1.35 21.92 7.76
N THR A 52 -1.59 20.72 7.22
CA THR A 52 -0.68 20.09 6.26
C THR A 52 -1.12 20.32 4.81
N GLU A 53 -0.15 20.39 3.91
CA GLU A 53 -0.42 20.44 2.48
C GLU A 53 -1.00 19.11 2.00
N PRO A 54 -2.05 19.16 1.14
CA PRO A 54 -2.58 17.94 0.53
C PRO A 54 -1.57 17.30 -0.43
N TYR A 55 -1.51 15.99 -0.41
CA TYR A 55 -0.69 15.18 -1.33
C TYR A 55 -1.54 14.12 -2.04
N VAL A 56 -0.97 13.46 -3.04
CA VAL A 56 -1.62 12.36 -3.75
C VAL A 56 -0.98 11.05 -3.29
N SER A 57 -1.81 10.13 -2.81
CA SER A 57 -1.43 8.74 -2.56
C SER A 57 -1.99 7.82 -3.64
N ARG A 58 -1.28 6.72 -3.88
CA ARG A 58 -1.70 5.66 -4.79
C ARG A 58 -1.91 4.37 -4.01
N MET A 59 -3.03 3.70 -4.27
CA MET A 59 -3.32 2.36 -3.78
C MET A 59 -3.43 1.41 -4.96
N ILE A 60 -2.65 0.35 -4.96
CA ILE A 60 -2.64 -0.70 -5.99
C ILE A 60 -3.15 -1.99 -5.35
N VAL A 61 -4.17 -2.60 -5.95
CA VAL A 61 -4.75 -3.86 -5.46
C VAL A 61 -4.66 -4.93 -6.53
N THR A 62 -4.03 -6.04 -6.17
CA THR A 62 -3.98 -7.28 -6.94
C THR A 62 -4.62 -8.41 -6.15
N PRO A 63 -4.83 -9.62 -6.73
CA PRO A 63 -5.29 -10.79 -5.98
C PRO A 63 -4.43 -11.12 -4.75
N ASP A 64 -3.12 -10.84 -4.81
CA ASP A 64 -2.17 -11.21 -3.77
C ASP A 64 -1.77 -10.06 -2.84
N PHE A 65 -1.88 -8.80 -3.29
CA PHE A 65 -1.33 -7.65 -2.58
C PHE A 65 -2.26 -6.45 -2.55
N LEU A 66 -2.07 -5.60 -1.53
CA LEU A 66 -2.45 -4.21 -1.55
C LEU A 66 -1.20 -3.38 -1.22
N ARG A 67 -0.85 -2.45 -2.10
CA ARG A 67 0.26 -1.50 -1.91
C ARG A 67 -0.26 -0.08 -1.80
N VAL A 68 0.30 0.72 -0.87
CA VAL A 68 0.05 2.16 -0.76
C VAL A 68 1.38 2.89 -0.83
N ASP A 69 1.49 3.87 -1.74
CA ASP A 69 2.65 4.74 -1.91
C ASP A 69 2.22 6.14 -2.41
N GLU A 70 3.19 7.02 -2.72
CA GLU A 70 2.93 8.36 -3.25
C GLU A 70 3.00 8.44 -4.79
N GLY A 71 3.13 7.31 -5.47
CA GLY A 71 3.04 7.21 -6.94
C GLY A 71 4.33 6.92 -7.67
N LYS A 72 5.49 6.94 -7.00
CA LYS A 72 6.79 6.57 -7.59
C LYS A 72 7.28 5.25 -7.03
N ALA A 73 8.01 4.50 -7.83
CA ALA A 73 8.59 3.22 -7.40
C ALA A 73 9.65 3.37 -6.29
N SER A 74 10.27 4.57 -6.18
CA SER A 74 11.28 4.92 -5.17
C SER A 74 10.70 5.43 -3.86
N ASP A 75 9.39 5.65 -3.78
CA ASP A 75 8.74 6.16 -2.58
C ASP A 75 8.64 5.08 -1.51
N ASP A 76 8.66 5.47 -0.26
CA ASP A 76 8.33 4.61 0.87
C ASP A 76 6.91 4.04 0.66
N PHE A 77 6.68 2.81 1.10
CA PHE A 77 5.40 2.17 0.86
C PHE A 77 4.95 1.24 1.97
N LEU A 78 3.66 1.01 2.02
CA LEU A 78 3.03 -0.05 2.79
C LEU A 78 2.58 -1.16 1.85
N LEU A 79 2.92 -2.40 2.17
CA LEU A 79 2.54 -3.58 1.41
C LEU A 79 1.79 -4.57 2.29
N TYR A 80 0.53 -4.82 1.96
CA TYR A 80 -0.25 -5.88 2.58
C TYR A 80 -0.18 -7.14 1.72
N ASP A 81 0.41 -8.21 2.25
CA ASP A 81 0.41 -9.55 1.68
C ASP A 81 -0.89 -10.24 2.12
N ARG A 82 -1.82 -10.42 1.19
CA ARG A 82 -3.17 -10.96 1.43
C ARG A 82 -3.13 -12.43 1.83
N LYS A 83 -2.17 -13.20 1.29
CA LYS A 83 -2.00 -14.63 1.60
C LYS A 83 -1.40 -14.85 2.98
N LYS A 84 -0.38 -14.05 3.32
CA LYS A 84 0.28 -14.12 4.63
C LYS A 84 -0.45 -13.33 5.71
N ASN A 85 -1.41 -12.49 5.31
CA ASN A 85 -2.16 -11.62 6.20
C ASN A 85 -1.22 -10.75 7.07
N SER A 86 -0.25 -10.11 6.42
CA SER A 86 0.78 -9.29 7.04
C SER A 86 0.99 -7.99 6.28
N VAL A 87 1.32 -6.92 7.01
CA VAL A 87 1.67 -5.62 6.45
C VAL A 87 3.16 -5.40 6.61
N ILE A 88 3.80 -4.88 5.57
CA ILE A 88 5.20 -4.51 5.56
C ILE A 88 5.29 -3.02 5.28
N SER A 89 6.00 -2.28 6.14
CA SER A 89 6.30 -0.86 5.97
C SER A 89 7.74 -0.73 5.51
N VAL A 90 7.96 -0.24 4.30
CA VAL A 90 9.28 -0.12 3.68
C VAL A 90 9.70 1.32 3.64
N THR A 91 10.95 1.59 4.07
CA THR A 91 11.60 2.90 3.99
C THR A 91 12.84 2.78 3.10
N HIS A 92 12.77 3.37 1.92
CA HIS A 92 13.84 3.33 0.92
C HIS A 92 15.08 4.09 1.38
N GLY A 93 14.90 5.23 2.04
CA GLY A 93 16.00 6.06 2.50
C GLY A 93 16.94 5.36 3.47
N SER A 94 16.41 4.55 4.38
CA SER A 94 17.18 3.74 5.33
C SER A 94 17.43 2.30 4.86
N LYS A 95 16.90 1.91 3.71
CA LYS A 95 16.94 0.53 3.18
C LYS A 95 16.49 -0.48 4.23
N SER A 96 15.34 -0.21 4.85
CA SER A 96 14.85 -1.04 5.95
C SER A 96 13.34 -1.22 5.88
N TYR A 97 12.84 -2.21 6.59
CA TYR A 97 11.41 -2.44 6.69
C TYR A 97 11.00 -3.02 8.04
N TYR A 98 9.75 -2.72 8.43
CA TYR A 98 9.04 -3.40 9.52
C TYR A 98 8.03 -4.37 8.93
N ARG A 99 7.79 -5.47 9.62
CA ARG A 99 6.72 -6.41 9.31
C ARG A 99 5.77 -6.53 10.48
N PHE A 100 4.48 -6.38 10.20
CA PHE A 100 3.38 -6.55 11.14
C PHE A 100 2.56 -7.74 10.69
N ASP A 101 2.51 -8.76 11.52
CA ASP A 101 1.70 -9.94 11.25
C ASP A 101 0.35 -9.83 11.95
N ARG A 102 -0.67 -10.48 11.38
CA ARG A 102 -1.97 -10.60 12.01
C ARG A 102 -1.81 -11.28 13.35
N MET A 103 -2.25 -10.63 14.41
CA MET A 103 -2.21 -11.21 15.75
C MET A 103 -3.52 -11.94 16.01
N GLY A 104 -3.44 -13.07 16.69
CA GLY A 104 -4.62 -13.82 17.10
C GLY A 104 -5.54 -12.99 17.99
N LYS A 105 -6.76 -13.53 18.25
CA LYS A 105 -7.77 -12.88 19.07
C LYS A 105 -7.17 -12.51 20.45
N ARG A 106 -7.05 -11.22 20.74
CA ARG A 106 -6.67 -10.69 22.03
C ARG A 106 -7.90 -10.24 22.79
N PRO A 107 -7.90 -10.28 24.13
CA PRO A 107 -8.95 -9.66 24.91
C PRO A 107 -9.11 -8.19 24.52
N ASP A 108 -10.34 -7.73 24.38
CA ASP A 108 -10.57 -6.31 24.18
C ASP A 108 -10.06 -5.53 25.39
N PRO A 109 -9.34 -4.41 25.17
CA PRO A 109 -8.97 -3.53 26.26
C PRO A 109 -10.23 -3.05 27.01
N SER A 110 -10.14 -2.84 28.30
CA SER A 110 -11.21 -2.22 29.08
C SER A 110 -11.51 -0.82 28.53
N GLY A 111 -12.76 -0.40 28.58
CA GLY A 111 -13.17 0.97 28.18
C GLY A 111 -13.60 1.08 26.72
N ARG A 112 -14.21 0.04 26.16
CA ARG A 112 -14.83 0.14 24.83
C ARG A 112 -15.87 1.26 24.81
N PRO A 113 -15.76 2.26 23.90
CA PRO A 113 -16.72 3.32 23.79
C PRO A 113 -18.06 2.80 23.24
N ALA A 114 -19.17 3.44 23.61
CA ALA A 114 -20.44 3.22 22.96
C ALA A 114 -20.37 3.77 21.53
N MET A 115 -20.61 2.91 20.54
CA MET A 115 -20.50 3.27 19.12
C MET A 115 -21.87 3.40 18.47
N LYS A 116 -22.04 4.44 17.66
CA LYS A 116 -23.27 4.74 16.92
C LYS A 116 -22.93 5.14 15.50
N THR A 117 -23.73 4.68 14.55
CA THR A 117 -23.66 5.12 13.15
C THR A 117 -24.94 5.86 12.80
N VAL A 118 -24.82 6.94 12.07
CA VAL A 118 -25.95 7.77 11.62
C VAL A 118 -25.90 7.86 10.09
N ASP A 119 -27.02 7.54 9.46
CA ASP A 119 -27.23 7.78 8.03
C ASP A 119 -27.48 9.27 7.79
N ASN A 120 -26.75 9.82 6.82
CA ASN A 120 -26.95 11.19 6.39
C ASN A 120 -27.51 11.20 4.97
N SER A 121 -28.17 12.30 4.62
CA SER A 121 -28.55 12.51 3.22
C SER A 121 -27.30 12.69 2.37
N ALA A 122 -27.17 11.89 1.31
CA ALA A 122 -26.16 12.11 0.29
C ALA A 122 -26.54 13.28 -0.65
N GLY A 123 -27.75 13.83 -0.50
CA GLY A 123 -28.24 14.96 -1.29
C GLY A 123 -28.17 14.67 -2.80
N ASP A 124 -27.75 15.68 -3.55
CA ASP A 124 -27.59 15.62 -5.00
C ASP A 124 -26.20 15.12 -5.44
N MET A 125 -25.51 14.31 -4.60
CA MET A 125 -24.25 13.74 -5.01
C MET A 125 -24.43 12.92 -6.29
N PRO A 126 -23.59 13.18 -7.31
CA PRO A 126 -23.70 12.44 -8.58
C PRO A 126 -23.39 10.95 -8.37
N ALA A 127 -24.04 10.11 -9.17
CA ALA A 127 -23.68 8.71 -9.22
C ALA A 127 -22.25 8.55 -9.77
N VAL A 128 -21.49 7.63 -9.18
CA VAL A 128 -20.16 7.24 -9.65
C VAL A 128 -20.25 5.82 -10.17
N ALA A 129 -19.79 5.58 -11.39
CA ALA A 129 -19.94 4.29 -12.08
C ALA A 129 -21.41 3.77 -12.08
N GLY A 130 -22.40 4.67 -12.16
CA GLY A 130 -23.82 4.32 -12.13
C GLY A 130 -24.41 4.02 -10.75
N ILE A 131 -23.62 4.09 -9.69
CA ILE A 131 -24.03 3.76 -8.32
C ILE A 131 -24.18 5.05 -7.50
N LYS A 132 -25.29 5.19 -6.76
CA LYS A 132 -25.50 6.32 -5.85
C LYS A 132 -24.66 6.13 -4.58
N PRO A 133 -23.89 7.17 -4.17
CA PRO A 133 -23.16 7.14 -2.92
C PRO A 133 -24.11 7.11 -1.71
N VAL A 134 -23.59 6.55 -0.61
CA VAL A 134 -24.20 6.64 0.72
C VAL A 134 -23.29 7.45 1.64
N TYR A 135 -23.85 8.20 2.58
CA TYR A 135 -23.08 9.02 3.50
C TYR A 135 -23.42 8.64 4.95
N LYS A 136 -22.39 8.29 5.73
CA LYS A 136 -22.54 7.92 7.15
C LYS A 136 -21.57 8.67 8.04
N THR A 137 -22.04 8.97 9.25
CA THR A 137 -21.23 9.50 10.34
C THR A 137 -21.10 8.46 11.44
N TYR A 138 -19.89 8.25 11.93
CA TYR A 138 -19.55 7.32 13.01
C TYR A 138 -19.22 8.08 14.28
N TYR A 139 -19.87 7.71 15.36
CA TYR A 139 -19.74 8.32 16.69
C TYR A 139 -19.18 7.31 17.70
N ALA A 140 -18.48 7.82 18.70
CA ALA A 140 -18.05 7.06 19.87
C ALA A 140 -18.23 7.93 21.15
N ASN A 141 -19.03 7.48 22.13
CA ASN A 141 -19.44 8.25 23.30
C ASN A 141 -19.92 9.66 22.91
N ASP A 142 -20.84 9.73 21.95
CA ASP A 142 -21.43 10.96 21.38
C ASP A 142 -20.44 11.89 20.64
N ALA A 143 -19.14 11.61 20.67
CA ALA A 143 -18.16 12.34 19.86
C ALA A 143 -18.23 11.91 18.39
N ARG A 144 -18.28 12.88 17.46
CA ARG A 144 -18.19 12.64 16.03
C ARG A 144 -16.76 12.24 15.65
N CYS A 145 -16.56 11.01 15.17
CA CYS A 145 -15.23 10.43 14.98
C CYS A 145 -14.80 10.32 13.55
N ARG A 146 -15.73 10.02 12.65
CA ARG A 146 -15.45 9.84 11.23
C ARG A 146 -16.71 10.07 10.41
N ASP A 147 -16.51 10.61 9.24
CA ASP A 147 -17.52 10.74 8.20
C ASP A 147 -17.03 10.06 6.94
N VAL A 148 -17.93 9.32 6.29
CA VAL A 148 -17.56 8.58 5.07
C VAL A 148 -18.68 8.65 4.05
N VAL A 149 -18.31 9.00 2.83
CA VAL A 149 -19.13 8.82 1.63
C VAL A 149 -18.62 7.58 0.93
N SER A 150 -19.47 6.56 0.83
CA SER A 150 -19.11 5.25 0.29
C SER A 150 -19.93 4.90 -0.95
N LEU A 151 -19.38 4.03 -1.78
CA LEU A 151 -20.02 3.50 -2.98
C LEU A 151 -20.34 2.01 -2.78
N PRO A 152 -21.62 1.64 -2.52
CA PRO A 152 -21.99 0.26 -2.24
C PRO A 152 -21.67 -0.67 -3.41
N GLY A 153 -21.05 -1.82 -3.13
CA GLY A 153 -20.76 -2.84 -4.13
C GLY A 153 -19.64 -2.51 -5.13
N PHE A 154 -19.13 -1.27 -5.13
CA PHE A 154 -18.05 -0.89 -6.02
C PHE A 154 -16.73 -1.49 -5.56
N LYS A 155 -15.98 -2.12 -6.51
CA LYS A 155 -14.63 -2.68 -6.27
C LYS A 155 -14.54 -3.51 -4.97
N ALA A 156 -15.44 -4.48 -4.83
CA ALA A 156 -15.57 -5.31 -3.62
C ALA A 156 -14.25 -5.99 -3.21
N ASP A 157 -13.41 -6.39 -4.18
CA ASP A 157 -12.09 -6.97 -3.89
C ASP A 157 -11.14 -5.96 -3.26
N ALA A 158 -11.14 -4.71 -3.73
CA ALA A 158 -10.36 -3.64 -3.10
C ALA A 158 -10.84 -3.37 -1.66
N VAL A 159 -12.15 -3.36 -1.42
CA VAL A 159 -12.72 -3.24 -0.07
C VAL A 159 -12.26 -4.38 0.83
N ALA A 160 -12.25 -5.62 0.31
CA ALA A 160 -11.76 -6.79 1.07
C ALA A 160 -10.25 -6.66 1.39
N ALA A 161 -9.43 -6.20 0.45
CA ALA A 161 -8.01 -5.96 0.66
C ALA A 161 -7.77 -4.85 1.70
N MET A 162 -8.49 -3.73 1.62
CA MET A 162 -8.43 -2.63 2.61
C MET A 162 -8.83 -3.14 4.00
N ARG A 163 -9.88 -3.95 4.10
CA ARG A 163 -10.33 -4.54 5.36
C ARG A 163 -9.24 -5.41 6.00
N GLY A 164 -8.57 -6.25 5.22
CA GLY A 164 -7.47 -7.08 5.69
C GLY A 164 -6.30 -6.22 6.18
N PHE A 165 -5.85 -5.26 5.36
CA PHE A 165 -4.80 -4.31 5.70
C PHE A 165 -5.06 -3.58 7.03
N LEU A 166 -6.22 -2.93 7.15
CA LEU A 166 -6.59 -2.18 8.35
C LEU A 166 -6.75 -3.06 9.59
N SER A 167 -7.15 -4.33 9.40
CA SER A 167 -7.24 -5.28 10.49
C SER A 167 -5.87 -5.65 11.07
N VAL A 168 -4.83 -5.81 10.23
CA VAL A 168 -3.45 -6.02 10.70
C VAL A 168 -2.95 -4.79 11.44
N MET A 169 -3.20 -3.59 10.90
CA MET A 169 -2.82 -2.33 11.55
C MET A 169 -3.52 -2.14 12.89
N ALA A 170 -4.79 -2.51 13.00
CA ALA A 170 -5.53 -2.45 14.26
C ALA A 170 -4.96 -3.40 15.32
N ASP A 171 -4.52 -4.60 14.93
CA ASP A 171 -3.84 -5.51 15.85
C ASP A 171 -2.54 -4.90 16.39
N GLN A 172 -1.79 -4.21 15.54
CA GLN A 172 -0.58 -3.49 15.95
C GLN A 172 -0.90 -2.33 16.90
N HIS A 173 -1.91 -1.51 16.58
CA HIS A 173 -2.36 -0.43 17.48
C HIS A 173 -2.82 -0.98 18.83
N ARG A 174 -3.53 -2.11 18.84
CA ARG A 174 -3.95 -2.77 20.09
C ARG A 174 -2.74 -3.25 20.90
N ALA A 175 -1.74 -3.82 20.24
CA ALA A 175 -0.53 -4.30 20.92
C ALA A 175 0.27 -3.17 21.57
N THR A 176 0.28 -1.99 20.96
CA THR A 176 1.02 -0.82 21.45
C THR A 176 0.16 0.17 22.25
N LEU A 177 -1.11 -0.15 22.50
CA LEU A 177 -2.03 0.75 23.20
C LEU A 177 -1.53 1.15 24.59
N ALA A 178 -0.89 0.23 25.31
CA ALA A 178 -0.32 0.51 26.64
C ALA A 178 0.71 1.65 26.61
N ASN A 179 1.44 1.79 25.47
CA ASN A 179 2.48 2.79 25.28
C ASN A 179 1.90 4.13 24.76
N THR A 180 0.63 4.15 24.36
CA THR A 180 -0.04 5.38 23.93
C THR A 180 -0.35 6.24 25.17
N PRO A 181 0.01 7.53 25.22
CA PRO A 181 -0.34 8.42 26.32
C PRO A 181 -1.85 8.44 26.58
N LYS A 182 -2.27 8.45 27.84
CA LYS A 182 -3.70 8.40 28.22
C LYS A 182 -4.52 9.51 27.56
N GLN A 183 -3.95 10.70 27.41
CA GLN A 183 -4.57 11.86 26.76
C GLN A 183 -4.92 11.61 25.29
N MET A 184 -4.18 10.72 24.63
CA MET A 184 -4.40 10.35 23.23
C MET A 184 -5.38 9.16 23.07
N ARG A 185 -5.81 8.52 24.15
CA ARG A 185 -6.74 7.38 24.15
C ARG A 185 -8.21 7.83 24.19
N GLY A 186 -8.54 8.90 23.47
CA GLY A 186 -9.94 9.36 23.37
C GLY A 186 -10.85 8.35 22.69
N SER A 187 -12.18 8.50 22.88
CA SER A 187 -13.18 7.58 22.34
C SER A 187 -13.07 7.38 20.83
N CYS A 188 -12.81 8.44 20.07
CA CYS A 188 -12.64 8.35 18.62
C CYS A 188 -11.37 7.60 18.20
N MET A 189 -10.25 7.77 18.91
CA MET A 189 -9.03 6.99 18.68
C MET A 189 -9.29 5.51 18.93
N LEU A 190 -9.90 5.18 20.05
CA LEU A 190 -10.24 3.81 20.38
C LEU A 190 -11.20 3.18 19.36
N ALA A 191 -12.25 3.91 18.98
CA ALA A 191 -13.20 3.43 17.97
C ALA A 191 -12.53 3.20 16.62
N ASN A 192 -11.83 4.21 16.08
CA ASN A 192 -11.32 4.18 14.72
C ASN A 192 -10.12 3.25 14.52
N PHE A 193 -9.30 2.99 15.55
CA PHE A 193 -8.07 2.22 15.41
C PHE A 193 -8.04 0.91 16.18
N ILE A 194 -8.93 0.71 17.15
CA ILE A 194 -8.90 -0.46 18.02
C ILE A 194 -10.16 -1.31 17.88
N TYR A 195 -11.36 -0.72 18.10
CA TYR A 195 -12.61 -1.48 18.26
C TYR A 195 -13.40 -1.66 16.97
N ALA A 196 -13.39 -0.66 16.09
CA ALA A 196 -14.16 -0.68 14.84
C ALA A 196 -13.35 -0.12 13.63
N PRO A 197 -12.09 -0.55 13.45
CA PRO A 197 -11.18 0.05 12.45
C PRO A 197 -11.67 -0.13 11.00
N VAL A 198 -12.53 -1.09 10.75
CA VAL A 198 -13.04 -1.44 9.41
C VAL A 198 -14.54 -1.24 9.24
N ALA A 199 -15.25 -0.76 10.27
CA ALA A 199 -16.71 -0.61 10.22
C ALA A 199 -17.17 0.31 9.07
N PHE A 200 -16.39 1.34 8.75
CA PHE A 200 -16.72 2.26 7.66
C PHE A 200 -16.66 1.61 6.25
N LEU A 201 -16.05 0.44 6.13
CA LEU A 201 -16.01 -0.34 4.89
C LEU A 201 -17.26 -1.23 4.71
N ASP A 202 -18.15 -1.31 5.70
CA ASP A 202 -19.37 -2.11 5.60
C ASP A 202 -20.34 -1.53 4.56
N GLU A 203 -20.25 -0.24 4.31
CA GLU A 203 -21.06 0.47 3.31
C GLU A 203 -20.46 0.44 1.89
N GLY A 204 -19.30 -0.16 1.70
CA GLY A 204 -18.63 -0.26 0.40
C GLY A 204 -17.33 0.54 0.30
N PHE A 205 -16.96 0.90 -0.93
CA PHE A 205 -15.69 1.58 -1.21
C PHE A 205 -15.75 3.06 -0.81
N PRO A 206 -14.82 3.57 0.04
CA PRO A 206 -14.83 4.96 0.48
C PRO A 206 -14.38 5.91 -0.65
N LEU A 207 -15.28 6.81 -1.07
CA LEU A 207 -14.98 7.88 -2.03
C LEU A 207 -14.40 9.10 -1.33
N LYS A 208 -14.96 9.44 -0.16
CA LYS A 208 -14.49 10.53 0.69
C LYS A 208 -14.57 10.11 2.14
N GLU A 209 -13.56 10.48 2.90
CA GLU A 209 -13.56 10.32 4.35
C GLU A 209 -12.87 11.51 5.02
N TRP A 210 -13.31 11.84 6.22
CA TRP A 210 -12.65 12.79 7.11
C TRP A 210 -12.90 12.41 8.56
N ASP A 211 -11.98 12.74 9.42
CA ASP A 211 -12.05 12.35 10.81
C ASP A 211 -11.86 13.53 11.79
N TYR A 212 -12.03 13.24 13.07
CA TYR A 212 -11.94 14.19 14.19
C TYR A 212 -10.58 14.88 14.32
N ARG A 213 -9.53 14.37 13.68
CA ARG A 213 -8.17 14.95 13.70
C ARG A 213 -7.97 15.97 12.59
N GLY A 214 -8.92 16.06 11.67
CA GLY A 214 -8.80 16.88 10.45
C GLY A 214 -8.24 16.11 9.26
N TYR A 215 -7.95 14.81 9.39
CA TYR A 215 -7.62 13.96 8.26
C TYR A 215 -8.72 13.97 7.21
N ARG A 216 -8.32 14.09 5.97
CA ARG A 216 -9.22 14.05 4.80
C ARG A 216 -8.62 13.18 3.71
N ARG A 217 -9.48 12.41 3.06
CA ARG A 217 -9.12 11.59 1.91
C ARG A 217 -10.25 11.64 0.89
N THR A 218 -9.91 11.81 -0.39
CA THR A 218 -10.88 11.83 -1.48
C THR A 218 -10.33 11.06 -2.66
N LEU A 219 -11.11 10.09 -3.18
CA LEU A 219 -10.79 9.43 -4.44
C LEU A 219 -10.83 10.45 -5.56
N VAL A 220 -9.75 10.57 -6.32
CA VAL A 220 -9.64 11.49 -7.46
C VAL A 220 -9.61 10.78 -8.80
N ASP A 221 -9.11 9.52 -8.83
CA ASP A 221 -9.09 8.70 -10.04
C ASP A 221 -9.01 7.22 -9.69
N PHE A 222 -9.46 6.35 -10.60
CA PHE A 222 -9.23 4.91 -10.50
C PHE A 222 -9.12 4.31 -11.90
N ARG A 223 -8.29 3.26 -12.02
CA ARG A 223 -8.00 2.57 -13.28
C ARG A 223 -7.83 1.08 -13.06
N GLU A 224 -8.02 0.31 -14.12
CA GLU A 224 -7.52 -1.06 -14.21
C GLU A 224 -6.41 -1.06 -15.25
N GLU A 225 -5.18 -1.31 -14.82
CA GLU A 225 -4.01 -1.22 -15.67
C GLU A 225 -2.97 -2.29 -15.30
N PRO A 226 -2.13 -2.68 -16.27
CA PRO A 226 -0.98 -3.54 -16.00
C PRO A 226 0.01 -2.83 -15.06
N VAL A 227 0.50 -3.57 -14.06
CA VAL A 227 1.50 -3.07 -13.11
C VAL A 227 2.76 -3.92 -13.15
N ASP A 228 3.89 -3.30 -12.81
CA ASP A 228 5.17 -3.98 -12.68
C ASP A 228 5.16 -4.85 -11.41
N PRO A 229 5.35 -6.18 -11.50
CA PRO A 229 5.46 -7.05 -10.33
C PRO A 229 6.57 -6.65 -9.36
N ALA A 230 7.60 -5.95 -9.82
CA ALA A 230 8.68 -5.45 -8.96
C ALA A 230 8.16 -4.46 -7.89
N LEU A 231 7.01 -3.83 -8.08
CA LEU A 231 6.37 -2.97 -7.08
C LEU A 231 6.00 -3.71 -5.79
N PHE A 232 5.85 -5.03 -5.84
CA PHE A 232 5.45 -5.85 -4.69
C PHE A 232 6.61 -6.62 -4.06
N VAL A 233 7.84 -6.35 -4.51
CA VAL A 233 9.06 -7.01 -4.03
C VAL A 233 9.82 -6.08 -3.10
N ILE A 234 10.23 -6.62 -1.94
CA ILE A 234 11.14 -5.93 -1.04
C ILE A 234 12.56 -6.30 -1.48
N PRO A 235 13.45 -5.33 -1.72
CA PRO A 235 14.83 -5.63 -2.10
C PRO A 235 15.54 -6.47 -1.02
N GLU A 236 16.24 -7.53 -1.42
CA GLU A 236 16.95 -8.43 -0.51
C GLU A 236 18.01 -7.72 0.35
N SER A 237 18.53 -6.59 -0.13
CA SER A 237 19.50 -5.78 0.60
C SER A 237 18.90 -4.95 1.74
N TYR A 238 17.56 -5.00 1.94
CA TYR A 238 16.91 -4.20 2.98
C TYR A 238 16.92 -4.95 4.32
N GLU A 239 17.26 -4.23 5.38
CA GLU A 239 17.28 -4.76 6.73
C GLU A 239 15.88 -4.85 7.32
N ARG A 240 15.55 -6.00 7.90
CA ARG A 240 14.32 -6.15 8.68
C ARG A 240 14.54 -5.59 10.08
N LEU A 241 13.81 -4.54 10.42
CA LEU A 241 13.79 -3.98 11.77
C LEU A 241 12.72 -4.68 12.62
N THR A 242 12.99 -4.78 13.93
CA THR A 242 12.03 -5.24 14.93
C THR A 242 11.62 -4.06 15.81
N LEU A 243 10.32 -3.99 16.12
CA LEU A 243 9.87 -3.01 17.13
C LEU A 243 10.50 -3.38 18.47
N PRO A 244 10.93 -2.40 19.27
CA PRO A 244 11.42 -2.66 20.61
C PRO A 244 10.33 -3.41 21.40
N THR A 245 10.57 -4.66 21.74
CA THR A 245 9.74 -5.38 22.69
C THR A 245 10.15 -4.84 24.07
N GLU A 246 9.23 -4.16 24.77
CA GLU A 246 9.50 -3.84 26.17
C GLU A 246 9.79 -5.16 26.90
N SER A 247 11.05 -5.33 27.29
CA SER A 247 11.40 -6.26 28.33
C SER A 247 10.70 -5.73 29.59
N VAL A 248 9.62 -6.40 30.00
CA VAL A 248 9.07 -6.27 31.35
C VAL A 248 10.17 -6.75 32.27
N THR A 249 11.07 -5.86 32.65
CA THR A 249 11.93 -6.04 33.80
C THR A 249 10.99 -6.07 35.00
N ARG A 250 10.57 -7.28 35.39
CA ARG A 250 10.13 -7.54 36.76
C ARG A 250 11.26 -7.05 37.67
N GLY A 251 11.07 -5.88 38.23
CA GLY A 251 11.84 -5.42 39.35
C GLY A 251 11.74 -6.54 40.39
N LYS A 252 12.86 -7.26 40.63
CA LYS A 252 13.06 -7.97 41.88
C LYS A 252 13.07 -6.89 42.95
N GLU A 253 11.99 -6.74 43.67
CA GLU A 253 12.04 -6.23 45.04
C GLU A 253 12.96 -7.17 45.81
N SER A 254 14.17 -6.69 46.06
CA SER A 254 15.04 -7.28 47.10
C SER A 254 14.60 -6.67 48.43
N GLN A 255 14.25 -7.57 49.30
CA GLN A 255 14.01 -7.40 50.74
C GLN A 255 15.19 -6.66 51.43
#